data_d8dd574814e14ea64a95ff9fdffe7fc2
#
_entry.id   d8dd574814e14ea64a95ff9fdffe7fc2
#
_cell.length_a   1.000
_cell.length_b   1.000
_cell.length_c   1.000
_cell.angle_alpha   90.00
_cell.angle_beta   90.00
_cell.angle_gamma   90.00
#
_symmetry.space_group_name_H-M   'P 1'
#
loop_
_entity.id
_entity.type
_entity.pdbx_description
1 polymer ?
#
loop_
_entity_poly.entity_id
_entity_poly.type
_entity_poly.pdbx_seq_one_letter_code
_entity_poly.pdbx_strand_id
1 'polypeptide(L)'
;MKLKSLTCLSYNDESIDRGFKLHVKKVSNELIDALLNSDNIQDVLDEYQLVTLLNSDGDFLGEESLSYLAKCDVVITNPPFSKFREIFTVINQYKKEYLLISNQNAITYKEVFPYIKKDLARVGYNFGDMSFKVPKTTEPRKTRFWIDDSGQKWRSLGNAMWLTNLAVNRSVKPLLLLNSYKKEYYPRYDDFDAIHIAKVAEIPHDYNGIMGVPLTYLKYHDPNKFKIVGEANHGSDNEYDFFKPKINGKEIFKRLLIQKKRAMTIYGV
;
A
#
# COMPACT_ATOMS: atom_id res chain seq x y z
N MET A 1 0.80 10.76 -18.20
CA MET A 1 0.75 9.46 -18.91
C MET A 1 -0.66 9.29 -19.48
N LYS A 2 -0.84 9.13 -20.79
CA LYS A 2 -2.17 8.84 -21.36
C LYS A 2 -2.43 7.34 -21.26
N LEU A 3 -3.55 6.96 -20.68
CA LEU A 3 -4.02 5.57 -20.67
C LEU A 3 -4.29 5.12 -22.11
N LYS A 4 -3.64 4.07 -22.56
CA LYS A 4 -3.81 3.55 -23.94
C LYS A 4 -5.02 2.64 -24.02
N SER A 5 -5.17 1.73 -23.07
CA SER A 5 -6.28 0.82 -22.95
C SER A 5 -6.54 0.48 -21.49
N LEU A 6 -7.77 0.04 -21.20
CA LEU A 6 -8.17 -0.43 -19.88
C LEU A 6 -8.84 -1.80 -20.04
N THR A 7 -8.42 -2.76 -19.22
CA THR A 7 -9.09 -4.05 -19.07
C THR A 7 -9.45 -4.24 -17.61
N CYS A 8 -10.71 -4.38 -17.30
CA CYS A 8 -11.20 -4.73 -15.98
C CYS A 8 -11.76 -6.14 -16.02
N LEU A 9 -11.43 -6.95 -15.03
CA LEU A 9 -11.96 -8.29 -14.84
C LEU A 9 -12.78 -8.29 -13.55
N SER A 10 -13.95 -8.92 -13.59
CA SER A 10 -14.75 -9.16 -12.39
C SER A 10 -14.77 -10.65 -12.09
N TYR A 11 -14.57 -10.96 -10.82
CA TYR A 11 -14.80 -12.29 -10.27
C TYR A 11 -16.28 -12.45 -9.95
N ASN A 12 -16.83 -13.61 -10.27
CA ASN A 12 -18.20 -13.96 -9.91
C ASN A 12 -18.20 -15.23 -9.05
N ASP A 13 -18.63 -15.10 -7.80
CA ASP A 13 -18.73 -16.19 -6.83
C ASP A 13 -20.16 -16.76 -6.68
N GLU A 14 -21.14 -16.14 -7.34
CA GLU A 14 -22.55 -16.51 -7.20
C GLU A 14 -23.16 -16.92 -8.55
N SER A 15 -23.59 -18.15 -8.66
CA SER A 15 -24.60 -18.68 -9.63
C SER A 15 -24.36 -18.56 -11.15
N ILE A 16 -23.42 -17.77 -11.61
CA ILE A 16 -23.00 -17.71 -13.01
C ILE A 16 -21.55 -18.18 -13.06
N ASP A 17 -21.28 -19.30 -13.72
CA ASP A 17 -19.94 -19.92 -13.80
C ASP A 17 -18.88 -19.05 -14.52
N ARG A 18 -19.22 -17.82 -14.90
CA ARG A 18 -18.36 -16.95 -15.72
C ARG A 18 -18.29 -15.54 -15.17
N GLY A 19 -17.08 -15.01 -15.13
CA GLY A 19 -16.82 -13.60 -14.83
C GLY A 19 -17.08 -12.68 -16.04
N PHE A 20 -16.94 -11.38 -15.80
CA PHE A 20 -17.09 -10.36 -16.85
C PHE A 20 -15.74 -9.69 -17.13
N LYS A 21 -15.55 -9.33 -18.38
CA LYS A 21 -14.44 -8.49 -18.82
C LYS A 21 -14.99 -7.20 -19.44
N LEU A 22 -14.60 -6.07 -18.89
CA LEU A 22 -14.76 -4.77 -19.53
C LEU A 22 -13.44 -4.43 -20.22
N HIS A 23 -13.49 -4.10 -21.51
CA HIS A 23 -12.30 -3.75 -22.29
C HIS A 23 -12.49 -2.50 -23.11
N VAL A 24 -11.71 -1.46 -22.81
CA VAL A 24 -11.63 -0.21 -23.55
C VAL A 24 -10.32 -0.16 -24.32
N LYS A 25 -10.37 -0.36 -25.63
CA LYS A 25 -9.18 -0.37 -26.51
C LYS A 25 -8.55 1.03 -26.64
N LYS A 26 -9.38 2.07 -26.65
CA LYS A 26 -8.95 3.46 -26.75
C LYS A 26 -9.90 4.33 -25.94
N VAL A 27 -9.35 5.02 -24.98
CA VAL A 27 -10.11 6.01 -24.20
C VAL A 27 -10.22 7.29 -25.06
N SER A 28 -11.41 7.60 -25.55
CA SER A 28 -11.72 8.82 -26.28
C SER A 28 -12.46 9.81 -25.39
N ASN A 29 -12.44 11.08 -25.78
CA ASN A 29 -13.21 12.10 -25.05
C ASN A 29 -14.71 11.83 -25.15
N GLU A 30 -15.18 11.37 -26.32
CA GLU A 30 -16.59 11.02 -26.55
C GLU A 30 -17.05 9.93 -25.57
N LEU A 31 -16.26 8.88 -25.36
CA LEU A 31 -16.57 7.83 -24.39
C LEU A 31 -16.55 8.37 -22.96
N ILE A 32 -15.59 9.22 -22.61
CA ILE A 32 -15.54 9.86 -21.30
C ILE A 32 -16.79 10.71 -21.07
N ASP A 33 -17.16 11.54 -22.04
CA ASP A 33 -18.33 12.40 -21.95
C ASP A 33 -19.62 11.59 -21.87
N ALA A 34 -19.74 10.50 -22.64
CA ALA A 34 -20.88 9.58 -22.55
C ALA A 34 -20.99 8.97 -21.13
N LEU A 35 -19.88 8.49 -20.55
CA LEU A 35 -19.89 7.90 -19.22
C LEU A 35 -20.18 8.92 -18.10
N LEU A 36 -19.73 10.18 -18.25
CA LEU A 36 -19.92 11.23 -17.25
C LEU A 36 -21.33 11.82 -17.27
N ASN A 37 -21.98 11.85 -18.44
CA ASN A 37 -23.28 12.50 -18.64
C ASN A 37 -24.45 11.50 -18.73
N SER A 38 -24.19 10.19 -18.69
CA SER A 38 -25.25 9.18 -18.74
C SER A 38 -25.90 9.01 -17.37
N ASP A 39 -27.22 8.97 -17.35
CA ASP A 39 -28.01 8.59 -16.17
C ASP A 39 -27.92 7.07 -15.90
N ASN A 40 -27.61 6.28 -16.93
CA ASN A 40 -27.44 4.83 -16.84
C ASN A 40 -26.15 4.39 -17.54
N ILE A 41 -25.14 4.08 -16.76
CA ILE A 41 -23.83 3.64 -17.27
C ILE A 41 -23.96 2.35 -18.12
N GLN A 42 -24.90 1.47 -17.78
CA GLN A 42 -25.09 0.20 -18.53
C GLN A 42 -25.41 0.46 -20.02
N ASP A 43 -26.24 1.45 -20.32
CA ASP A 43 -26.60 1.78 -21.71
C ASP A 43 -25.34 2.18 -22.52
N VAL A 44 -24.42 2.93 -21.90
CA VAL A 44 -23.14 3.27 -22.55
C VAL A 44 -22.26 2.05 -22.73
N LEU A 45 -22.18 1.17 -21.74
CA LEU A 45 -21.39 -0.06 -21.83
C LEU A 45 -21.88 -0.96 -22.97
N ASP A 46 -23.20 -1.05 -23.15
CA ASP A 46 -23.85 -1.85 -24.19
C ASP A 46 -23.70 -1.21 -25.57
N GLU A 47 -23.93 0.10 -25.70
CA GLU A 47 -23.76 0.87 -26.94
C GLU A 47 -22.34 0.73 -27.51
N TYR A 48 -21.33 0.86 -26.63
CA TYR A 48 -19.93 0.75 -27.05
C TYR A 48 -19.42 -0.69 -27.05
N GLN A 49 -20.25 -1.69 -26.71
CA GLN A 49 -19.92 -3.12 -26.64
C GLN A 49 -18.67 -3.40 -25.81
N LEU A 50 -18.56 -2.73 -24.64
CA LEU A 50 -17.35 -2.77 -23.82
C LEU A 50 -17.28 -4.01 -22.92
N VAL A 51 -18.40 -4.65 -22.64
CA VAL A 51 -18.49 -5.79 -21.71
C VAL A 51 -18.66 -7.09 -22.47
N THR A 52 -17.89 -8.10 -22.07
CA THR A 52 -17.98 -9.47 -22.57
C THR A 52 -17.85 -10.47 -21.42
N LEU A 53 -18.42 -11.66 -21.58
CA LEU A 53 -18.19 -12.75 -20.63
C LEU A 53 -16.76 -13.30 -20.77
N LEU A 54 -16.16 -13.66 -19.65
CA LEU A 54 -14.96 -14.49 -19.62
C LEU A 54 -15.31 -15.96 -19.93
N ASN A 55 -14.32 -16.78 -20.24
CA ASN A 55 -14.49 -18.23 -20.33
C ASN A 55 -14.41 -18.91 -18.95
N SER A 56 -13.93 -18.19 -17.95
CA SER A 56 -13.76 -18.59 -16.56
C SER A 56 -14.59 -17.74 -15.61
N ASP A 57 -14.54 -18.04 -14.32
CA ASP A 57 -15.16 -17.26 -13.22
C ASP A 57 -14.49 -15.90 -12.98
N GLY A 58 -13.34 -15.64 -13.60
CA GLY A 58 -12.57 -14.40 -13.42
C GLY A 58 -11.67 -14.41 -12.18
N ASP A 59 -11.39 -15.57 -11.57
CA ASP A 59 -10.39 -15.62 -10.48
C ASP A 59 -9.07 -15.01 -10.96
N PHE A 60 -8.51 -14.11 -10.17
CA PHE A 60 -7.25 -13.42 -10.50
C PHE A 60 -6.10 -14.40 -10.77
N LEU A 61 -6.07 -15.53 -10.09
CA LEU A 61 -5.03 -16.56 -10.20
C LEU A 61 -5.34 -17.60 -11.29
N GLY A 62 -6.51 -17.53 -11.95
CA GLY A 62 -6.91 -18.40 -13.05
C GLY A 62 -6.13 -18.11 -14.33
N GLU A 63 -5.96 -19.12 -15.19
CA GLU A 63 -5.17 -19.05 -16.44
C GLU A 63 -5.61 -17.89 -17.35
N GLU A 64 -6.92 -17.67 -17.50
CA GLU A 64 -7.45 -16.61 -18.35
C GLU A 64 -7.05 -15.23 -17.79
N SER A 65 -7.22 -15.00 -16.48
CA SER A 65 -6.81 -13.74 -15.82
C SER A 65 -5.29 -13.52 -15.90
N LEU A 66 -4.49 -14.57 -15.73
CA LEU A 66 -3.04 -14.52 -15.90
C LEU A 66 -2.62 -14.18 -17.33
N SER A 67 -3.40 -14.59 -18.33
CA SER A 67 -3.15 -14.21 -19.73
C SER A 67 -3.31 -12.71 -19.97
N TYR A 68 -4.26 -12.06 -19.28
CA TYR A 68 -4.40 -10.59 -19.28
C TYR A 68 -3.31 -9.92 -18.46
N LEU A 69 -2.96 -10.47 -17.29
CA LEU A 69 -1.84 -9.98 -16.48
C LEU A 69 -0.54 -9.96 -17.29
N ALA A 70 -0.27 -11.01 -18.08
CA ALA A 70 0.94 -11.06 -18.91
C ALA A 70 1.04 -9.90 -19.91
N LYS A 71 -0.10 -9.39 -20.40
CA LYS A 71 -0.18 -8.36 -21.44
C LYS A 71 -0.29 -6.93 -20.91
N CYS A 72 -0.68 -6.73 -19.65
CA CYS A 72 -0.83 -5.39 -19.09
C CYS A 72 0.52 -4.81 -18.65
N ASP A 73 0.61 -3.49 -18.55
CA ASP A 73 1.76 -2.78 -17.98
C ASP A 73 1.58 -2.56 -16.48
N VAL A 74 0.37 -2.19 -16.07
CA VAL A 74 0.05 -1.79 -14.69
C VAL A 74 -1.17 -2.55 -14.18
N VAL A 75 -1.10 -3.05 -12.96
CA VAL A 75 -2.21 -3.68 -12.23
C VAL A 75 -2.75 -2.72 -11.18
N ILE A 76 -4.05 -2.42 -11.24
CA ILE A 76 -4.74 -1.62 -10.21
C ILE A 76 -5.85 -2.48 -9.64
N THR A 77 -5.79 -2.82 -8.36
CA THR A 77 -6.81 -3.69 -7.76
C THR A 77 -6.95 -3.50 -6.25
N ASN A 78 -8.12 -3.85 -5.75
CA ASN A 78 -8.40 -4.06 -4.33
C ASN A 78 -8.60 -5.57 -4.12
N PRO A 79 -7.51 -6.34 -3.96
CA PRO A 79 -7.60 -7.79 -3.86
C PRO A 79 -8.25 -8.20 -2.54
N PRO A 80 -8.89 -9.39 -2.48
CA PRO A 80 -9.31 -9.98 -1.21
C PRO A 80 -8.11 -10.09 -0.27
N PHE A 81 -8.22 -9.59 0.96
CA PHE A 81 -7.08 -9.58 1.90
C PHE A 81 -6.59 -10.99 2.25
N SER A 82 -7.45 -12.00 2.18
CA SER A 82 -7.09 -13.41 2.36
C SER A 82 -6.15 -13.94 1.27
N LYS A 83 -6.30 -13.48 0.02
CA LYS A 83 -5.48 -13.87 -1.14
C LYS A 83 -4.35 -12.87 -1.44
N PHE A 84 -4.21 -11.81 -0.65
CA PHE A 84 -3.30 -10.70 -0.94
C PHE A 84 -1.85 -11.16 -1.17
N ARG A 85 -1.34 -12.07 -0.35
CA ARG A 85 0.05 -12.57 -0.45
C ARG A 85 0.32 -13.26 -1.78
N GLU A 86 -0.60 -14.13 -2.21
CA GLU A 86 -0.50 -14.88 -3.46
C GLU A 86 -0.56 -13.93 -4.65
N ILE A 87 -1.54 -13.02 -4.67
CA ILE A 87 -1.73 -12.01 -5.72
C ILE A 87 -0.50 -11.10 -5.83
N PHE A 88 0.02 -10.61 -4.70
CA PHE A 88 1.22 -9.79 -4.67
C PHE A 88 2.43 -10.54 -5.26
N THR A 89 2.60 -11.81 -4.89
CA THR A 89 3.68 -12.66 -5.39
C THR A 89 3.60 -12.82 -6.89
N VAL A 90 2.41 -13.16 -7.41
CA VAL A 90 2.18 -13.37 -8.85
C VAL A 90 2.43 -12.08 -9.64
N ILE A 91 1.92 -10.93 -9.18
CA ILE A 91 2.16 -9.63 -9.85
C ILE A 91 3.67 -9.36 -9.98
N ASN A 92 4.45 -9.62 -8.93
CA ASN A 92 5.89 -9.41 -8.94
C ASN A 92 6.64 -10.45 -9.80
N GLN A 93 6.19 -11.71 -9.86
CA GLN A 93 6.72 -12.72 -10.79
C GLN A 93 6.55 -12.29 -12.25
N TYR A 94 5.40 -11.70 -12.59
CA TYR A 94 5.16 -11.12 -13.92
C TYR A 94 5.85 -9.76 -14.13
N LYS A 95 6.57 -9.25 -13.12
CA LYS A 95 7.32 -7.96 -13.16
C LYS A 95 6.45 -6.78 -13.57
N LYS A 96 5.21 -6.74 -13.08
CA LYS A 96 4.27 -5.65 -13.41
C LYS A 96 4.41 -4.47 -12.47
N GLU A 97 4.13 -3.29 -13.00
CA GLU A 97 3.83 -2.14 -12.15
C GLU A 97 2.46 -2.35 -11.48
N TYR A 98 2.30 -1.81 -10.28
CA TYR A 98 1.04 -1.99 -9.55
C TYR A 98 0.67 -0.84 -8.63
N LEU A 99 -0.64 -0.74 -8.39
CA LEU A 99 -1.26 0.06 -7.33
C LEU A 99 -2.32 -0.80 -6.63
N LEU A 100 -2.03 -1.23 -5.41
CA LEU A 100 -2.85 -2.18 -4.66
C LEU A 100 -3.41 -1.54 -3.40
N ILE A 101 -4.67 -1.83 -3.09
CA ILE A 101 -5.20 -1.60 -1.74
C ILE A 101 -4.84 -2.82 -0.89
N SER A 102 -4.29 -2.58 0.29
CA SER A 102 -3.92 -3.64 1.23
C SER A 102 -4.17 -3.21 2.68
N ASN A 103 -4.13 -4.19 3.58
CA ASN A 103 -4.07 -3.90 5.01
C ASN A 103 -2.66 -3.40 5.39
N GLN A 104 -2.56 -2.45 6.30
CA GLN A 104 -1.27 -1.92 6.78
C GLN A 104 -0.35 -3.00 7.35
N ASN A 105 -0.90 -4.09 7.87
CA ASN A 105 -0.11 -5.23 8.32
C ASN A 105 0.66 -5.92 7.19
N ALA A 106 0.25 -5.74 5.94
CA ALA A 106 0.95 -6.32 4.79
C ALA A 106 2.41 -5.82 4.66
N ILE A 107 2.74 -4.68 5.24
CA ILE A 107 4.12 -4.16 5.30
C ILE A 107 5.08 -5.22 5.87
N THR A 108 4.62 -5.98 6.86
CA THR A 108 5.43 -6.97 7.58
C THR A 108 5.17 -8.41 7.11
N TYR A 109 4.54 -8.61 5.96
CA TYR A 109 4.45 -9.94 5.38
C TYR A 109 5.79 -10.32 4.73
N LYS A 110 6.20 -11.58 4.90
CA LYS A 110 7.47 -12.09 4.34
C LYS A 110 7.57 -11.92 2.82
N GLU A 111 6.44 -11.93 2.12
CA GLU A 111 6.37 -11.72 0.68
C GLU A 111 6.54 -10.23 0.30
N VAL A 112 6.18 -9.30 1.18
CA VAL A 112 6.12 -7.85 0.91
C VAL A 112 7.33 -7.10 1.45
N PHE A 113 7.74 -7.41 2.69
CA PHE A 113 8.78 -6.67 3.39
C PHE A 113 10.12 -6.58 2.63
N PRO A 114 10.61 -7.64 1.96
CA PRO A 114 11.84 -7.56 1.17
C PRO A 114 11.80 -6.51 0.05
N TYR A 115 10.63 -6.28 -0.56
CA TYR A 115 10.45 -5.25 -1.58
C TYR A 115 10.48 -3.85 -0.96
N ILE A 116 9.85 -3.66 0.21
CA ILE A 116 9.90 -2.39 0.94
C ILE A 116 11.33 -2.08 1.40
N LYS A 117 12.05 -3.07 1.96
CA LYS A 117 13.44 -2.93 2.40
C LYS A 117 14.38 -2.52 1.28
N LYS A 118 14.13 -2.98 0.06
CA LYS A 118 14.91 -2.67 -1.16
C LYS A 118 14.41 -1.43 -1.92
N ASP A 119 13.41 -0.72 -1.40
CA ASP A 119 12.73 0.40 -2.06
C ASP A 119 12.09 0.04 -3.43
N LEU A 120 11.78 -1.25 -3.61
CA LEU A 120 11.07 -1.78 -4.79
C LEU A 120 9.55 -1.73 -4.62
N ALA A 121 9.06 -1.55 -3.40
CA ALA A 121 7.67 -1.28 -3.07
C ALA A 121 7.60 -0.17 -2.03
N ARG A 122 6.53 0.61 -2.08
CA ARG A 122 6.33 1.75 -1.19
C ARG A 122 4.86 1.94 -0.85
N VAL A 123 4.60 2.56 0.30
CA VAL A 123 3.25 2.99 0.64
C VAL A 123 2.86 4.18 -0.24
N GLY A 124 1.62 4.20 -0.71
CA GLY A 124 1.10 5.28 -1.54
C GLY A 124 0.78 6.53 -0.74
N TYR A 125 0.03 7.46 -1.37
CA TYR A 125 -0.31 8.76 -0.78
C TYR A 125 -1.08 8.61 0.53
N ASN A 126 -2.11 7.74 0.56
CA ASN A 126 -2.89 7.47 1.76
C ASN A 126 -2.31 6.27 2.50
N PHE A 127 -1.88 6.52 3.72
CA PHE A 127 -1.46 5.51 4.69
C PHE A 127 -2.12 5.85 6.02
N GLY A 128 -2.95 4.97 6.51
CA GLY A 128 -3.73 5.20 7.71
C GLY A 128 -5.21 4.98 7.45
N ASP A 129 -6.04 5.75 8.12
CA ASP A 129 -7.47 5.66 7.95
C ASP A 129 -7.89 6.31 6.61
N MET A 130 -8.36 5.49 5.67
CA MET A 130 -8.89 5.97 4.38
C MET A 130 -10.38 6.20 4.52
N SER A 131 -10.78 7.47 4.50
CA SER A 131 -12.18 7.90 4.56
C SER A 131 -12.69 8.32 3.19
N PHE A 132 -13.94 8.02 2.89
CA PHE A 132 -14.59 8.38 1.65
C PHE A 132 -16.07 8.65 1.85
N LYS A 133 -16.61 9.49 0.97
CA LYS A 133 -18.04 9.78 0.91
C LYS A 133 -18.80 8.54 0.46
N VAL A 134 -19.94 8.32 1.06
CA VAL A 134 -20.85 7.23 0.67
C VAL A 134 -22.23 7.80 0.32
N PRO A 135 -23.04 7.08 -0.49
CA PRO A 135 -24.39 7.48 -0.83
C PRO A 135 -25.24 7.76 0.41
N LYS A 136 -26.20 8.65 0.29
CA LYS A 136 -27.16 8.98 1.37
C LYS A 136 -27.95 7.77 1.83
N THR A 137 -28.19 6.80 0.94
CA THR A 137 -28.88 5.54 1.21
C THR A 137 -28.06 4.55 2.04
N THR A 138 -26.75 4.81 2.24
CA THR A 138 -25.88 3.90 2.99
C THR A 138 -26.33 3.78 4.44
N GLU A 139 -26.55 2.52 4.89
CA GLU A 139 -26.93 2.22 6.27
C GLU A 139 -25.81 2.55 7.26
N PRO A 140 -26.13 3.16 8.40
CA PRO A 140 -25.19 3.44 9.47
C PRO A 140 -24.52 2.16 9.99
N ARG A 141 -23.25 2.26 10.40
CA ARG A 141 -22.54 1.21 11.11
C ARG A 141 -22.08 1.70 12.47
N LYS A 142 -21.92 0.78 13.42
CA LYS A 142 -21.47 1.11 14.79
C LYS A 142 -20.10 1.76 14.84
N THR A 143 -19.23 1.47 13.87
CA THR A 143 -17.85 1.98 13.80
C THR A 143 -17.52 2.41 12.39
N ARG A 144 -16.59 3.37 12.26
CA ARG A 144 -16.06 3.85 10.98
C ARG A 144 -17.14 4.38 10.02
N PHE A 145 -18.16 5.00 10.60
CA PHE A 145 -19.24 5.69 9.91
C PHE A 145 -19.56 6.96 10.68
N TRP A 146 -19.73 8.08 9.98
CA TRP A 146 -20.16 9.35 10.55
C TRP A 146 -20.86 10.19 9.50
N ILE A 147 -21.55 11.21 9.97
CA ILE A 147 -22.19 12.23 9.15
C ILE A 147 -21.50 13.54 9.53
N ASP A 148 -21.04 14.30 8.55
CA ASP A 148 -20.45 15.61 8.78
C ASP A 148 -21.52 16.71 8.93
N ASP A 149 -21.10 17.94 9.26
CA ASP A 149 -21.98 19.08 9.49
C ASP A 149 -22.81 19.47 8.25
N SER A 150 -22.42 19.03 7.06
CA SER A 150 -23.17 19.22 5.81
C SER A 150 -24.23 18.14 5.56
N GLY A 151 -24.32 17.14 6.42
CA GLY A 151 -25.20 15.98 6.26
C GLY A 151 -24.64 14.91 5.30
N GLN A 152 -23.37 15.02 4.86
CA GLN A 152 -22.72 14.01 4.05
C GLN A 152 -22.32 12.81 4.89
N LYS A 153 -22.70 11.61 4.43
CA LYS A 153 -22.29 10.35 5.04
C LYS A 153 -20.88 9.94 4.60
N TRP A 154 -20.10 9.47 5.54
CA TRP A 154 -18.73 9.02 5.37
C TRP A 154 -18.51 7.63 5.94
N ARG A 155 -17.60 6.90 5.32
CA ARG A 155 -17.07 5.64 5.84
C ARG A 155 -15.57 5.60 5.75
N SER A 156 -14.96 4.83 6.65
CA SER A 156 -13.53 4.60 6.67
C SER A 156 -13.23 3.10 6.55
N LEU A 157 -12.14 2.78 5.86
CA LEU A 157 -11.60 1.41 5.77
C LEU A 157 -10.70 1.06 6.96
N GLY A 158 -10.32 2.04 7.80
CA GLY A 158 -9.44 1.85 8.93
C GLY A 158 -8.00 1.53 8.51
N ASN A 159 -7.53 0.33 8.76
CA ASN A 159 -6.14 -0.08 8.51
C ASN A 159 -5.81 -0.36 7.04
N ALA A 160 -6.43 0.34 6.10
CA ALA A 160 -6.12 0.21 4.68
C ALA A 160 -4.99 1.15 4.28
N MET A 161 -4.25 0.76 3.24
CA MET A 161 -3.22 1.58 2.61
C MET A 161 -3.12 1.27 1.12
N TRP A 162 -2.55 2.20 0.38
CA TRP A 162 -2.05 1.91 -0.95
C TRP A 162 -0.64 1.35 -0.88
N LEU A 163 -0.38 0.27 -1.63
CA LEU A 163 0.94 -0.30 -1.85
C LEU A 163 1.25 -0.25 -3.35
N THR A 164 2.44 0.24 -3.71
CA THR A 164 2.80 0.45 -5.11
C THR A 164 4.30 0.35 -5.35
N ASN A 165 4.70 -0.02 -6.57
CA ASN A 165 6.06 0.11 -7.09
C ASN A 165 6.19 1.24 -8.14
N LEU A 166 5.08 1.92 -8.46
CA LEU A 166 5.11 3.07 -9.35
C LEU A 166 5.99 4.19 -8.80
N ALA A 167 6.67 4.91 -9.67
CA ALA A 167 7.35 6.15 -9.33
C ALA A 167 6.31 7.21 -8.94
N VAL A 168 6.05 7.37 -7.66
CA VAL A 168 5.13 8.39 -7.15
C VAL A 168 5.92 9.67 -6.93
N ASN A 169 5.55 10.74 -7.59
CA ASN A 169 6.03 12.07 -7.24
C ASN A 169 5.48 12.40 -5.84
N ARG A 170 6.23 12.02 -4.81
CA ARG A 170 5.88 12.39 -3.45
C ARG A 170 6.23 13.86 -3.26
N SER A 171 5.24 14.73 -3.26
CA SER A 171 5.34 15.98 -2.51
C SER A 171 5.27 15.66 -1.00
N VAL A 172 6.10 14.72 -0.57
CA VAL A 172 6.24 14.40 0.85
C VAL A 172 6.93 15.60 1.46
N LYS A 173 6.24 16.29 2.35
CA LYS A 173 6.91 17.28 3.21
C LYS A 173 8.11 16.57 3.84
N PRO A 174 9.34 17.07 3.65
CA PRO A 174 10.51 16.42 4.18
C PRO A 174 10.37 16.29 5.70
N LEU A 175 10.70 15.11 6.22
CA LEU A 175 10.72 14.92 7.67
C LEU A 175 11.79 15.84 8.26
N LEU A 176 11.35 16.82 9.04
CA LEU A 176 12.24 17.71 9.78
C LEU A 176 12.66 17.00 11.05
N LEU A 177 13.98 16.76 11.19
CA LEU A 177 14.58 16.14 12.36
C LEU A 177 15.08 17.26 13.27
N LEU A 178 14.31 17.58 14.30
CA LEU A 178 14.59 18.69 15.20
C LEU A 178 15.24 18.25 16.52
N ASN A 179 15.19 16.95 16.84
CA ASN A 179 15.68 16.42 18.11
C ASN A 179 17.13 15.98 18.00
N SER A 180 17.90 16.20 19.06
CA SER A 180 19.22 15.63 19.27
C SER A 180 19.12 14.38 20.14
N TYR A 181 20.04 13.44 19.92
CA TYR A 181 20.10 12.24 20.72
C TYR A 181 20.57 12.54 22.15
N LYS A 182 19.79 12.06 23.13
CA LYS A 182 20.19 12.02 24.54
C LYS A 182 19.76 10.67 25.11
N LYS A 183 20.73 9.96 25.71
CA LYS A 183 20.53 8.58 26.19
C LYS A 183 19.31 8.44 27.11
N GLU A 184 18.98 9.45 27.87
CA GLU A 184 17.88 9.48 28.85
C GLU A 184 16.50 9.48 28.18
N TYR A 185 16.40 9.98 26.94
CA TYR A 185 15.12 10.12 26.23
C TYR A 185 14.84 8.99 25.24
N TYR A 186 15.86 8.17 24.92
CA TYR A 186 15.74 7.12 23.92
C TYR A 186 16.06 5.77 24.55
N PRO A 187 15.06 5.05 25.09
CA PRO A 187 15.30 3.74 25.68
C PRO A 187 15.79 2.75 24.62
N ARG A 188 16.61 1.80 25.06
CA ARG A 188 17.12 0.73 24.21
C ARG A 188 16.21 -0.49 24.28
N TYR A 189 16.24 -1.28 23.24
CA TYR A 189 15.62 -2.58 23.25
C TYR A 189 16.43 -3.55 24.10
N ASP A 190 15.73 -4.51 24.73
CA ASP A 190 16.35 -5.53 25.59
C ASP A 190 17.05 -6.60 24.74
N ASP A 191 16.52 -6.91 23.56
CA ASP A 191 16.88 -8.07 22.76
C ASP A 191 17.89 -7.75 21.64
N PHE A 192 18.09 -6.47 21.28
CA PHE A 192 19.01 -6.07 20.22
C PHE A 192 19.49 -4.63 20.34
N ASP A 193 20.62 -4.33 19.69
CA ASP A 193 21.28 -3.02 19.80
C ASP A 193 20.63 -1.95 18.91
N ALA A 194 19.53 -1.38 19.41
CA ALA A 194 18.85 -0.25 18.79
C ALA A 194 18.19 0.65 19.85
N ILE A 195 17.92 1.88 19.50
CA ILE A 195 17.09 2.78 20.30
C ILE A 195 15.65 2.76 19.86
N HIS A 196 14.74 2.97 20.81
CA HIS A 196 13.31 3.06 20.54
C HIS A 196 12.88 4.50 20.23
N ILE A 197 12.15 4.66 19.15
CA ILE A 197 11.50 5.92 18.78
C ILE A 197 9.99 5.75 18.91
N ALA A 198 9.37 6.46 19.83
CA ALA A 198 7.93 6.36 20.07
C ALA A 198 7.11 7.00 18.94
N LYS A 199 7.54 8.15 18.43
CA LYS A 199 6.89 8.90 17.35
C LYS A 199 7.87 9.27 16.26
N VAL A 200 7.46 9.28 15.02
CA VAL A 200 8.31 9.61 13.85
C VAL A 200 8.97 11.00 13.98
N ALA A 201 8.27 11.96 14.57
CA ALA A 201 8.80 13.31 14.81
C ALA A 201 9.95 13.35 15.84
N GLU A 202 10.15 12.28 16.61
CA GLU A 202 11.18 12.19 17.64
C GLU A 202 12.50 11.58 17.13
N ILE A 203 12.60 11.25 15.84
CA ILE A 203 13.83 10.70 15.24
C ILE A 203 14.95 11.73 15.40
N PRO A 204 16.06 11.40 16.09
CA PRO A 204 17.15 12.33 16.31
C PRO A 204 17.99 12.53 15.03
N HIS A 205 18.42 13.77 14.80
CA HIS A 205 19.20 14.12 13.61
C HIS A 205 20.67 13.66 13.66
N ASP A 206 21.22 13.42 14.86
CA ASP A 206 22.64 13.17 15.13
C ASP A 206 22.95 11.72 15.56
N TYR A 207 21.96 10.80 15.57
CA TYR A 207 22.18 9.40 15.93
C TYR A 207 22.44 8.55 14.68
N ASN A 208 23.52 7.76 14.72
CA ASN A 208 23.96 6.95 13.58
C ASN A 208 23.73 5.44 13.76
N GLY A 209 23.27 5.01 14.96
CA GLY A 209 22.91 3.62 15.23
C GLY A 209 21.56 3.22 14.65
N ILE A 210 21.13 1.99 14.95
CA ILE A 210 19.83 1.49 14.54
C ILE A 210 18.72 2.09 15.40
N MET A 211 17.63 2.47 14.80
CA MET A 211 16.45 3.06 15.43
C MET A 211 15.21 2.26 15.08
N GLY A 212 14.46 1.82 16.09
CA GLY A 212 13.15 1.18 15.90
C GLY A 212 12.05 2.23 15.86
N VAL A 213 11.45 2.43 14.70
CA VAL A 213 10.42 3.45 14.44
C VAL A 213 9.05 2.84 14.18
N PRO A 214 7.95 3.57 14.43
CA PRO A 214 6.61 3.12 14.05
C PRO A 214 6.50 2.85 12.54
N LEU A 215 5.62 1.92 12.11
CA LEU A 215 5.38 1.64 10.68
C LEU A 215 4.95 2.87 9.88
N THR A 216 4.33 3.85 10.55
CA THR A 216 3.93 5.14 9.94
C THR A 216 5.11 5.96 9.42
N TYR A 217 6.35 5.61 9.80
CA TYR A 217 7.57 6.18 9.24
C TYR A 217 7.64 6.04 7.71
N LEU A 218 7.08 4.96 7.14
CA LEU A 218 7.11 4.73 5.69
C LEU A 218 6.49 5.87 4.86
N LYS A 219 5.60 6.66 5.45
CA LYS A 219 5.09 7.89 4.80
C LYS A 219 6.18 8.89 4.48
N TYR A 220 7.23 8.91 5.29
CA TYR A 220 8.31 9.90 5.28
C TYR A 220 9.65 9.29 4.85
N HIS A 221 9.66 7.98 4.53
CA HIS A 221 10.89 7.29 4.18
C HIS A 221 11.55 7.93 2.97
N ASP A 222 12.78 8.41 3.17
CA ASP A 222 13.65 8.92 2.14
C ASP A 222 14.84 7.96 2.02
N PRO A 223 14.92 7.16 0.95
CA PRO A 223 15.98 6.19 0.76
C PRO A 223 17.38 6.82 0.58
N ASN A 224 17.45 8.13 0.30
CA ASN A 224 18.73 8.84 0.27
C ASN A 224 19.28 9.14 1.67
N LYS A 225 18.40 9.30 2.65
CA LYS A 225 18.77 9.67 4.03
C LYS A 225 18.84 8.46 4.96
N PHE A 226 17.98 7.48 4.77
CA PHE A 226 17.87 6.31 5.64
C PHE A 226 17.84 5.02 4.85
N LYS A 227 18.40 3.97 5.41
CA LYS A 227 18.16 2.59 4.96
C LYS A 227 17.23 1.89 5.94
N ILE A 228 16.35 1.03 5.44
CA ILE A 228 15.59 0.08 6.24
C ILE A 228 16.50 -1.12 6.47
N VAL A 229 16.83 -1.39 7.74
CA VAL A 229 17.71 -2.49 8.15
C VAL A 229 16.91 -3.78 8.26
N GLY A 230 15.76 -3.72 8.91
CA GLY A 230 14.91 -4.86 9.16
C GLY A 230 13.58 -4.46 9.78
N GLU A 231 12.86 -5.44 10.28
CA GLU A 231 11.69 -5.25 11.12
C GLU A 231 11.81 -6.10 12.39
N ALA A 232 11.45 -5.54 13.52
CA ALA A 232 11.33 -6.26 14.78
C ALA A 232 9.89 -6.76 14.90
N ASN A 233 9.65 -8.00 14.46
CA ASN A 233 8.35 -8.64 14.41
C ASN A 233 8.50 -10.15 14.26
N HIS A 234 7.63 -10.93 14.90
CA HIS A 234 7.62 -12.38 14.76
C HIS A 234 7.31 -12.83 13.33
N GLY A 235 8.04 -13.80 12.83
CA GLY A 235 7.91 -14.33 11.47
C GLY A 235 8.48 -13.39 10.40
N SER A 236 9.37 -12.48 10.77
CA SER A 236 10.02 -11.54 9.84
C SER A 236 11.11 -12.20 8.97
N ASP A 237 11.55 -13.42 9.32
CA ASP A 237 12.58 -14.17 8.60
C ASP A 237 13.90 -13.36 8.43
N ASN A 238 14.28 -12.62 9.48
CA ASN A 238 15.52 -11.85 9.55
C ASN A 238 16.12 -11.91 10.95
N GLU A 239 17.32 -11.34 11.14
CA GLU A 239 18.05 -11.34 12.43
C GLU A 239 17.31 -10.64 13.60
N TYR A 240 16.19 -9.97 13.31
CA TYR A 240 15.33 -9.29 14.28
C TYR A 240 13.98 -10.00 14.46
N ASP A 241 13.91 -11.30 14.12
CA ASP A 241 12.70 -12.11 14.29
C ASP A 241 12.48 -12.46 15.77
N PHE A 242 12.07 -11.47 16.53
CA PHE A 242 11.66 -11.61 17.91
C PHE A 242 10.14 -11.71 17.99
N PHE A 243 9.64 -12.51 18.92
CA PHE A 243 8.18 -12.64 19.11
C PHE A 243 7.50 -11.29 19.26
N LYS A 244 8.08 -10.41 20.06
CA LYS A 244 7.78 -8.98 20.16
C LYS A 244 9.01 -8.27 20.72
N PRO A 245 9.37 -7.09 20.18
CA PRO A 245 10.45 -6.29 20.76
C PRO A 245 10.08 -5.86 22.17
N LYS A 246 11.06 -5.84 23.08
CA LYS A 246 10.88 -5.48 24.49
C LYS A 246 11.72 -4.28 24.88
N ILE A 247 11.18 -3.52 25.85
CA ILE A 247 11.88 -2.42 26.53
C ILE A 247 11.59 -2.55 28.01
N ASN A 248 12.64 -2.71 28.83
CA ASN A 248 12.53 -2.95 30.26
C ASN A 248 11.56 -4.08 30.59
N GLY A 249 11.65 -5.21 29.88
CA GLY A 249 10.82 -6.37 30.03
C GLY A 249 9.38 -6.26 29.48
N LYS A 250 8.97 -5.07 29.00
CA LYS A 250 7.61 -4.85 28.46
C LYS A 250 7.61 -5.02 26.95
N GLU A 251 6.71 -5.87 26.45
CA GLU A 251 6.48 -6.02 25.02
C GLU A 251 5.90 -4.75 24.40
N ILE A 252 6.38 -4.40 23.22
CA ILE A 252 5.85 -3.30 22.41
C ILE A 252 5.39 -3.81 21.04
N PHE A 253 4.62 -2.98 20.36
CA PHE A 253 4.17 -3.29 19.01
C PHE A 253 5.37 -3.31 18.04
N LYS A 254 5.28 -4.12 16.99
CA LYS A 254 6.30 -4.24 15.94
C LYS A 254 6.82 -2.89 15.43
N ARG A 255 8.08 -2.87 15.05
CA ARG A 255 8.80 -1.66 14.60
C ARG A 255 9.56 -1.94 13.31
N LEU A 256 9.68 -0.90 12.48
CA LEU A 256 10.70 -0.85 11.44
C LEU A 256 12.04 -0.45 12.06
N LEU A 257 13.09 -1.10 11.64
CA LEU A 257 14.46 -0.78 12.03
C LEU A 257 15.10 0.02 10.90
N ILE A 258 15.48 1.23 11.20
CA ILE A 258 16.11 2.15 10.25
C ILE A 258 17.49 2.58 10.75
N GLN A 259 18.34 2.95 9.81
CA GLN A 259 19.64 3.54 10.11
C GLN A 259 19.91 4.69 9.15
N LYS A 260 20.47 5.78 9.66
CA LYS A 260 20.89 6.93 8.86
C LYS A 260 22.01 6.51 7.90
N LYS A 261 21.92 6.89 6.65
CA LYS A 261 23.01 6.71 5.70
C LYS A 261 24.11 7.74 6.01
N ARG A 262 25.35 7.29 6.01
CA ARG A 262 26.48 8.22 6.11
C ARG A 262 26.45 9.10 4.85
N ALA A 263 26.61 10.40 5.03
CA ALA A 263 26.83 11.29 3.90
C ALA A 263 28.08 10.78 3.16
N MET A 264 27.97 10.51 1.86
CA MET A 264 29.15 10.32 1.04
C MET A 264 29.92 11.65 1.05
N THR A 265 31.02 11.67 1.76
CA THR A 265 31.98 12.77 1.62
C THR A 265 32.60 12.59 0.23
N ILE A 266 32.13 13.36 -0.75
CA ILE A 266 32.81 13.45 -2.05
C ILE A 266 34.08 14.25 -1.74
N TYR A 267 35.19 13.54 -1.58
CA TYR A 267 36.48 14.18 -1.67
C TYR A 267 36.62 14.59 -3.15
N GLY A 268 36.44 15.88 -3.41
CA GLY A 268 36.79 16.45 -4.69
C GLY A 268 38.28 16.24 -4.93
N VAL A 269 38.58 15.67 -6.09
CA VAL A 269 39.94 15.64 -6.66
C VAL A 269 40.18 16.96 -7.34
#